data_908ac1f54fa8fe16d95f3fc9d3251dc6
#
_entry.id   908ac1f54fa8fe16d95f3fc9d3251dc6
#
_cell.length_a   1.000
_cell.length_b   1.000
_cell.length_c   1.000
_cell.angle_alpha   90.00
_cell.angle_beta   90.00
_cell.angle_gamma   90.00
#
_symmetry.space_group_name_H-M   'P 1'
#
loop_
_entity.id
_entity.type
_entity.pdbx_description
1 polymer ?
#
loop_
_entity_poly.entity_id
_entity_poly.type
_entity_poly.pdbx_seq_one_letter_code
_entity_poly.pdbx_strand_id
1 'polypeptide(L)'
;PKLEETYVSTLIEASNELTRVVLQATNTLNKAIADLTTQSNTLRLNEERLQREEEQLEKSKIFAPKGGMVVYAKTRKRFSSESMIEEGAQVRKRQELITLPDTSQMKVDIKIHESQISKVKKGQTTFIVLDQQPDQRYKGIVSKVAPLPDSASFFSDPNLKEYATEILVTDTLPDLKPGVSARAEIVITNIPNTLKVPIQSVTTVEGKQVVFKQTMGGANAMHVKVGLFNTKFIEILDGVDAGDAI
;
A
#
# COMPACT_ATOMS: atom_id res chain seq x y z
N PRO A 1 7.21 -56.98 85.80
CA PRO A 1 7.15 -57.15 84.30
C PRO A 1 5.85 -56.65 83.73
N LYS A 2 4.67 -56.99 84.27
CA LYS A 2 3.40 -56.58 83.67
C LYS A 2 3.12 -55.04 83.74
N LEU A 3 3.60 -54.36 84.77
CA LEU A 3 3.39 -52.93 84.89
C LEU A 3 4.21 -52.13 83.84
N GLU A 4 5.46 -52.56 83.58
CA GLU A 4 6.30 -51.91 82.53
C GLU A 4 5.73 -52.10 81.14
N GLU A 5 5.20 -53.28 80.80
CA GLU A 5 4.54 -53.54 79.53
C GLU A 5 3.32 -52.67 79.33
N THR A 6 2.54 -52.44 80.38
CA THR A 6 1.38 -51.55 80.33
C THR A 6 1.75 -50.11 80.11
N TYR A 7 2.82 -49.62 80.81
CA TYR A 7 3.29 -48.25 80.58
C TYR A 7 3.88 -48.04 79.19
N VAL A 8 4.64 -49.02 78.69
CA VAL A 8 5.16 -48.97 77.33
C VAL A 8 4.03 -48.95 76.30
N SER A 9 3.02 -49.79 76.46
CA SER A 9 1.82 -49.83 75.58
C SER A 9 1.07 -48.48 75.59
N THR A 10 0.80 -47.89 76.73
CA THR A 10 0.12 -46.59 76.85
C THR A 10 0.97 -45.46 76.23
N LEU A 11 2.28 -45.53 76.35
CA LEU A 11 3.18 -44.54 75.80
C LEU A 11 3.20 -44.62 74.24
N ILE A 12 3.20 -45.84 73.72
CA ILE A 12 3.11 -46.09 72.26
C ILE A 12 1.73 -45.60 71.72
N GLU A 13 0.64 -45.91 72.43
CA GLU A 13 -0.70 -45.41 72.06
C GLU A 13 -0.78 -43.90 72.05
N ALA A 14 -0.27 -43.22 73.09
CA ALA A 14 -0.21 -41.75 73.18
C ALA A 14 0.65 -41.14 72.06
N SER A 15 1.81 -41.76 71.75
CA SER A 15 2.66 -41.32 70.62
C SER A 15 1.99 -41.46 69.28
N ASN A 16 1.31 -42.58 69.06
CA ASN A 16 0.53 -42.82 67.84
C ASN A 16 -0.64 -41.83 67.70
N GLU A 17 -1.35 -41.54 68.78
CA GLU A 17 -2.43 -40.55 68.77
C GLU A 17 -1.90 -39.14 68.50
N LEU A 18 -0.80 -38.76 69.14
CA LEU A 18 -0.13 -37.49 68.85
C LEU A 18 0.25 -37.36 67.38
N THR A 19 0.87 -38.43 66.83
CA THR A 19 1.26 -38.46 65.41
C THR A 19 0.04 -38.31 64.48
N ARG A 20 -1.06 -39.01 64.80
CA ARG A 20 -2.34 -38.90 64.07
C ARG A 20 -2.91 -37.49 64.07
N VAL A 21 -2.93 -36.86 65.26
CA VAL A 21 -3.43 -35.47 65.41
C VAL A 21 -2.57 -34.47 64.62
N VAL A 22 -1.23 -34.61 64.70
CA VAL A 22 -0.29 -33.75 63.94
C VAL A 22 -0.49 -33.91 62.43
N LEU A 23 -0.62 -35.16 61.95
CA LEU A 23 -0.85 -35.43 60.54
C LEU A 23 -2.20 -34.87 60.09
N GLN A 24 -3.24 -35.02 60.90
CA GLN A 24 -4.58 -34.47 60.59
C GLN A 24 -4.54 -32.93 60.53
N ALA A 25 -3.89 -32.27 61.50
CA ALA A 25 -3.73 -30.83 61.53
C ALA A 25 -2.94 -30.33 60.32
N THR A 26 -1.83 -31.01 59.97
CA THR A 26 -0.99 -30.69 58.80
C THR A 26 -1.79 -30.85 57.50
N ASN A 27 -2.58 -31.92 57.37
CA ASN A 27 -3.41 -32.12 56.17
C ASN A 27 -4.52 -31.05 56.06
N THR A 28 -5.12 -30.66 57.17
CA THR A 28 -6.12 -29.58 57.18
C THR A 28 -5.51 -28.24 56.81
N LEU A 29 -4.31 -27.93 57.32
CA LEU A 29 -3.55 -26.73 56.97
C LEU A 29 -3.19 -26.73 55.48
N ASN A 30 -2.64 -27.83 54.99
CA ASN A 30 -2.25 -27.93 53.58
C ASN A 30 -3.47 -27.77 52.65
N LYS A 31 -4.62 -28.34 53.01
CA LYS A 31 -5.87 -28.15 52.29
C LYS A 31 -6.31 -26.70 52.28
N ALA A 32 -6.28 -26.02 53.44
CA ALA A 32 -6.62 -24.61 53.53
C ALA A 32 -5.71 -23.72 52.72
N ILE A 33 -4.39 -24.01 52.68
CA ILE A 33 -3.43 -23.31 51.86
C ILE A 33 -3.71 -23.53 50.36
N ALA A 34 -3.99 -24.74 49.94
CA ALA A 34 -4.33 -25.07 48.56
C ALA A 34 -5.66 -24.36 48.11
N ASP A 35 -6.65 -24.35 48.95
CA ASP A 35 -7.93 -23.67 48.73
C ASP A 35 -7.73 -22.16 48.58
N LEU A 36 -6.94 -21.55 49.50
CA LEU A 36 -6.59 -20.13 49.46
C LEU A 36 -5.83 -19.79 48.18
N THR A 37 -4.85 -20.60 47.77
CA THR A 37 -4.09 -20.40 46.55
C THR A 37 -5.02 -20.49 45.33
N THR A 38 -5.92 -21.44 45.28
CA THR A 38 -6.88 -21.62 44.22
C THR A 38 -7.82 -20.43 44.11
N GLN A 39 -8.37 -19.96 45.24
CA GLN A 39 -9.25 -18.79 45.25
C GLN A 39 -8.53 -17.51 44.86
N SER A 40 -7.29 -17.31 45.35
CA SER A 40 -6.45 -16.19 44.98
C SER A 40 -6.16 -16.15 43.47
N ASN A 41 -5.83 -17.30 42.88
CA ASN A 41 -5.63 -17.40 41.43
C ASN A 41 -6.91 -17.12 40.65
N THR A 42 -8.05 -17.61 41.13
CA THR A 42 -9.37 -17.36 40.52
C THR A 42 -9.72 -15.88 40.57
N LEU A 43 -9.49 -15.24 41.71
CA LEU A 43 -9.71 -13.79 41.86
C LEU A 43 -8.85 -13.01 40.87
N ARG A 44 -7.54 -13.27 40.80
CA ARG A 44 -6.63 -12.62 39.86
C ARG A 44 -7.07 -12.79 38.40
N LEU A 45 -7.50 -13.98 38.02
CA LEU A 45 -8.01 -14.23 36.66
C LEU A 45 -9.28 -13.44 36.36
N ASN A 46 -10.17 -13.32 37.33
CA ASN A 46 -11.41 -12.55 37.18
C ASN A 46 -11.11 -11.04 37.12
N GLU A 47 -10.17 -10.53 37.90
CA GLU A 47 -9.72 -9.14 37.82
C GLU A 47 -9.10 -8.83 36.48
N GLU A 48 -8.21 -9.69 35.97
CA GLU A 48 -7.63 -9.55 34.64
C GLU A 48 -8.69 -9.61 33.51
N ARG A 49 -9.74 -10.41 33.72
CA ARG A 49 -10.85 -10.48 32.77
C ARG A 49 -11.68 -9.20 32.81
N LEU A 50 -12.02 -8.71 33.98
CA LEU A 50 -12.74 -7.45 34.15
C LEU A 50 -11.98 -6.29 33.51
N GLN A 51 -10.71 -6.16 33.79
CA GLN A 51 -9.89 -5.12 33.18
C GLN A 51 -9.90 -5.18 31.65
N ARG A 52 -9.79 -6.38 31.09
CA ARG A 52 -9.88 -6.56 29.62
C ARG A 52 -11.23 -6.15 29.06
N GLU A 53 -12.33 -6.47 29.75
CA GLU A 53 -13.68 -6.09 29.30
C GLU A 53 -13.89 -4.56 29.41
N GLU A 54 -13.39 -3.93 30.47
CA GLU A 54 -13.42 -2.48 30.63
C GLU A 54 -12.63 -1.77 29.51
N GLU A 55 -11.41 -2.25 29.22
CA GLU A 55 -10.62 -1.73 28.09
C GLU A 55 -11.32 -1.91 26.73
N GLN A 56 -12.02 -3.02 26.53
CA GLN A 56 -12.79 -3.23 25.30
C GLN A 56 -13.99 -2.29 25.20
N LEU A 57 -14.65 -2.03 26.31
CA LEU A 57 -15.75 -1.07 26.37
C LEU A 57 -15.27 0.34 26.03
N GLU A 58 -14.16 0.77 26.58
CA GLU A 58 -13.54 2.06 26.26
C GLU A 58 -13.15 2.17 24.79
N LYS A 59 -12.52 1.11 24.25
CA LYS A 59 -12.13 1.02 22.83
C LYS A 59 -13.30 0.85 21.87
N SER A 60 -14.53 0.59 22.36
CA SER A 60 -15.73 0.51 21.51
C SER A 60 -16.13 1.86 20.93
N LYS A 61 -15.71 2.96 21.56
CA LYS A 61 -15.87 4.32 21.04
C LYS A 61 -14.62 4.71 20.26
N ILE A 62 -14.74 4.74 18.94
CA ILE A 62 -13.63 5.07 18.04
C ILE A 62 -13.73 6.54 17.67
N PHE A 63 -12.71 7.31 17.99
CA PHE A 63 -12.60 8.73 17.63
C PHE A 63 -11.65 8.91 16.46
N ALA A 64 -11.97 9.85 15.56
CA ALA A 64 -11.10 10.24 14.47
C ALA A 64 -9.84 10.95 15.01
N PRO A 65 -8.62 10.49 14.65
CA PRO A 65 -7.38 11.13 15.11
C PRO A 65 -7.11 12.48 14.45
N LYS A 66 -7.71 12.72 13.27
CA LYS A 66 -7.60 13.98 12.51
C LYS A 66 -8.88 14.24 11.74
N GLY A 67 -9.11 15.51 11.37
CA GLY A 67 -10.15 15.87 10.41
C GLY A 67 -9.80 15.40 9.01
N GLY A 68 -10.80 15.09 8.21
CA GLY A 68 -10.58 14.64 6.83
C GLY A 68 -11.75 13.86 6.26
N MET A 69 -11.56 13.35 5.05
CA MET A 69 -12.52 12.50 4.38
C MET A 69 -12.59 11.13 5.03
N VAL A 70 -13.80 10.65 5.26
CA VAL A 70 -14.07 9.30 5.79
C VAL A 70 -14.40 8.37 4.64
N VAL A 71 -13.67 7.28 4.53
CA VAL A 71 -13.92 6.21 3.56
C VAL A 71 -14.22 4.91 4.33
N TYR A 72 -15.38 4.34 4.10
CA TYR A 72 -15.72 3.04 4.69
C TYR A 72 -14.93 1.92 4.04
N ALA A 73 -14.39 1.02 4.85
CA ALA A 73 -13.64 -0.11 4.37
C ALA A 73 -14.54 -1.09 3.61
N LYS A 74 -14.03 -1.61 2.49
CA LYS A 74 -14.72 -2.65 1.72
C LYS A 74 -14.30 -4.02 2.23
N THR A 75 -15.25 -4.80 2.71
CA THR A 75 -14.97 -6.16 3.17
C THR A 75 -15.01 -7.13 1.99
N ARG A 76 -13.85 -7.65 1.58
CA ARG A 76 -13.78 -8.77 0.63
C ARG A 76 -14.14 -10.07 1.33
N LYS A 77 -15.32 -10.59 1.06
CA LYS A 77 -15.64 -11.99 1.39
C LYS A 77 -15.23 -12.87 0.22
N ARG A 78 -14.58 -14.00 0.49
CA ARG A 78 -13.99 -14.92 -0.51
C ARG A 78 -15.00 -15.46 -1.54
N PHE A 79 -16.30 -15.38 -1.27
CA PHE A 79 -17.40 -15.90 -2.10
C PHE A 79 -18.63 -14.98 -2.16
N SER A 80 -18.51 -13.71 -1.82
CA SER A 80 -19.62 -12.76 -1.81
C SER A 80 -19.17 -11.42 -2.37
N SER A 81 -20.09 -10.69 -2.98
CA SER A 81 -19.89 -9.32 -3.45
C SER A 81 -19.28 -8.43 -2.36
N GLU A 82 -18.46 -7.49 -2.76
CA GLU A 82 -17.92 -6.45 -1.88
C GLU A 82 -19.09 -5.80 -1.11
N SER A 83 -19.14 -5.99 0.19
CA SER A 83 -20.11 -5.27 1.03
C SER A 83 -19.39 -4.15 1.75
N MET A 84 -19.91 -2.95 1.66
CA MET A 84 -19.52 -1.86 2.56
C MET A 84 -19.92 -2.24 4.00
N ILE A 85 -19.20 -1.69 4.96
CA ILE A 85 -19.58 -1.78 6.36
C ILE A 85 -20.74 -0.82 6.55
N GLU A 86 -21.90 -1.38 6.93
CA GLU A 86 -23.13 -0.63 7.19
C GLU A 86 -23.41 -0.58 8.69
N GLU A 87 -24.24 0.36 9.11
CA GLU A 87 -24.70 0.47 10.49
C GLU A 87 -25.45 -0.82 10.89
N GLY A 88 -25.14 -1.35 12.08
CA GLY A 88 -25.67 -2.62 12.55
C GLY A 88 -24.92 -3.88 12.08
N ALA A 89 -23.91 -3.75 11.25
CA ALA A 89 -23.10 -4.88 10.81
C ALA A 89 -22.22 -5.42 11.95
N GLN A 90 -22.09 -6.76 12.02
CA GLN A 90 -21.16 -7.40 12.95
C GLN A 90 -19.71 -7.16 12.53
N VAL A 91 -18.93 -6.59 13.43
CA VAL A 91 -17.50 -6.34 13.23
C VAL A 91 -16.65 -7.31 14.04
N ARG A 92 -15.46 -7.60 13.54
CA ARG A 92 -14.49 -8.49 14.18
C ARG A 92 -13.32 -7.69 14.74
N LYS A 93 -12.66 -8.27 15.74
CA LYS A 93 -11.43 -7.71 16.28
C LYS A 93 -10.39 -7.49 15.16
N ARG A 94 -9.76 -6.32 15.11
CA ARG A 94 -8.79 -5.90 14.10
C ARG A 94 -9.34 -5.82 12.67
N GLN A 95 -10.64 -5.71 12.51
CA GLN A 95 -11.23 -5.42 11.22
C GLN A 95 -11.08 -3.93 10.91
N GLU A 96 -10.65 -3.62 9.71
CA GLU A 96 -10.64 -2.26 9.20
C GLU A 96 -12.09 -1.82 8.95
N LEU A 97 -12.49 -0.71 9.58
CA LEU A 97 -13.85 -0.18 9.50
C LEU A 97 -13.88 1.08 8.63
N ILE A 98 -12.94 1.98 8.88
CA ILE A 98 -12.88 3.30 8.29
C ILE A 98 -11.42 3.61 7.97
N THR A 99 -11.19 4.18 6.78
CA THR A 99 -9.91 4.73 6.38
C THR A 99 -10.03 6.25 6.28
N LEU A 100 -9.06 6.95 6.84
CA LEU A 100 -8.91 8.40 6.73
C LEU A 100 -7.73 8.67 5.79
N PRO A 101 -7.95 8.74 4.46
CA PRO A 101 -6.87 8.98 3.51
C PRO A 101 -6.25 10.36 3.76
N ASP A 102 -4.95 10.42 3.58
CA ASP A 102 -4.24 11.69 3.58
C ASP A 102 -4.26 12.26 2.17
N THR A 103 -5.04 13.32 1.97
CA THR A 103 -5.17 13.98 0.67
C THR A 103 -4.14 15.08 0.44
N SER A 104 -3.25 15.35 1.41
CA SER A 104 -2.20 16.36 1.27
C SER A 104 -1.11 15.97 0.27
N GLN A 105 -0.88 14.66 0.10
CA GLN A 105 0.03 14.10 -0.89
C GLN A 105 -0.67 13.03 -1.69
N MET A 106 -0.80 13.26 -2.98
CA MET A 106 -1.41 12.29 -3.89
C MET A 106 -0.37 11.66 -4.79
N LYS A 107 -0.58 10.40 -5.09
CA LYS A 107 0.21 9.68 -6.09
C LYS A 107 -0.69 9.12 -7.17
N VAL A 108 -0.13 8.98 -8.36
CA VAL A 108 -0.77 8.32 -9.49
C VAL A 108 -0.05 7.00 -9.73
N ASP A 109 -0.79 5.91 -9.69
CA ASP A 109 -0.27 4.58 -10.00
C ASP A 109 -0.60 4.28 -11.46
N ILE A 110 0.43 4.08 -12.27
CA ILE A 110 0.30 3.74 -13.69
C ILE A 110 0.94 2.40 -13.99
N LYS A 111 0.52 1.78 -15.07
CA LYS A 111 1.12 0.57 -15.60
C LYS A 111 1.82 0.87 -16.91
N ILE A 112 3.07 0.48 -17.03
CA ILE A 112 3.91 0.72 -18.20
C ILE A 112 4.27 -0.61 -18.83
N HIS A 113 4.04 -0.72 -20.13
CA HIS A 113 4.38 -1.93 -20.88
C HIS A 113 5.89 -2.16 -20.97
N GLU A 114 6.33 -3.43 -20.99
CA GLU A 114 7.75 -3.85 -21.04
C GLU A 114 8.56 -3.11 -22.12
N SER A 115 7.98 -2.88 -23.29
CA SER A 115 8.65 -2.19 -24.41
C SER A 115 9.08 -0.75 -24.12
N GLN A 116 8.46 -0.10 -23.12
CA GLN A 116 8.72 1.31 -22.80
C GLN A 116 9.43 1.48 -21.45
N ILE A 117 9.41 0.47 -20.58
CA ILE A 117 9.93 0.58 -19.22
C ILE A 117 11.42 0.94 -19.15
N SER A 118 12.21 0.49 -20.12
CA SER A 118 13.64 0.79 -20.21
C SER A 118 13.95 2.29 -20.34
N LYS A 119 13.00 3.07 -20.83
CA LYS A 119 13.12 4.53 -21.00
C LYS A 119 12.69 5.31 -19.77
N VAL A 120 12.00 4.67 -18.83
CA VAL A 120 11.44 5.31 -17.64
C VAL A 120 12.37 5.12 -16.45
N LYS A 121 12.73 6.24 -15.81
CA LYS A 121 13.62 6.26 -14.65
C LYS A 121 13.03 7.11 -13.53
N LYS A 122 13.36 6.74 -12.29
CA LYS A 122 13.04 7.56 -11.12
C LYS A 122 13.57 8.98 -11.28
N GLY A 123 12.76 9.98 -10.90
CA GLY A 123 13.12 11.40 -10.97
C GLY A 123 12.71 12.11 -12.26
N GLN A 124 12.19 11.40 -13.26
CA GLN A 124 11.69 12.03 -14.48
C GLN A 124 10.45 12.87 -14.21
N THR A 125 10.40 14.04 -14.85
CA THR A 125 9.22 14.93 -14.82
C THR A 125 8.06 14.29 -15.57
N THR A 126 6.89 14.43 -15.01
CA THR A 126 5.66 13.87 -15.58
C THR A 126 4.56 14.92 -15.57
N PHE A 127 3.76 14.97 -16.62
CA PHE A 127 2.52 15.75 -16.67
C PHE A 127 1.33 14.81 -16.50
N ILE A 128 0.48 15.14 -15.55
CA ILE A 128 -0.69 14.35 -15.17
C ILE A 128 -1.92 15.11 -15.65
N VAL A 129 -2.79 14.42 -16.35
CA VAL A 129 -4.08 14.91 -16.82
C VAL A 129 -5.16 14.03 -16.22
N LEU A 130 -6.08 14.66 -15.51
CA LEU A 130 -7.22 13.98 -14.91
C LEU A 130 -8.34 13.83 -15.96
N ASP A 131 -8.98 12.66 -16.02
CA ASP A 131 -10.07 12.46 -16.98
C ASP A 131 -11.27 13.41 -16.73
N GLN A 132 -11.42 13.89 -15.48
CA GLN A 132 -12.43 14.88 -15.13
C GLN A 132 -12.06 16.32 -15.54
N GLN A 133 -10.79 16.61 -15.78
CA GLN A 133 -10.24 17.93 -16.12
C GLN A 133 -9.20 17.81 -17.23
N PRO A 134 -9.60 17.53 -18.46
CA PRO A 134 -8.67 17.25 -19.55
C PRO A 134 -7.84 18.47 -19.98
N ASP A 135 -8.30 19.68 -19.67
CA ASP A 135 -7.61 20.93 -20.01
C ASP A 135 -6.52 21.31 -19.02
N GLN A 136 -6.48 20.68 -17.85
CA GLN A 136 -5.50 20.98 -16.80
C GLN A 136 -4.41 19.92 -16.75
N ARG A 137 -3.17 20.39 -16.67
CA ARG A 137 -1.98 19.55 -16.55
C ARG A 137 -1.30 19.81 -15.22
N TYR A 138 -1.16 18.79 -14.42
CA TYR A 138 -0.46 18.84 -13.13
C TYR A 138 0.92 18.24 -13.27
N LYS A 139 1.89 18.84 -12.60
CA LYS A 139 3.26 18.33 -12.58
C LYS A 139 3.39 17.22 -11.55
N GLY A 140 4.19 16.23 -11.89
CA GLY A 140 4.58 15.15 -11.01
C GLY A 140 5.98 14.66 -11.31
N ILE A 141 6.47 13.79 -10.47
CA ILE A 141 7.80 13.17 -10.60
C ILE A 141 7.63 11.67 -10.41
N VAL A 142 8.30 10.89 -11.27
CA VAL A 142 8.39 9.45 -11.11
C VAL A 142 9.10 9.13 -9.80
N SER A 143 8.38 8.62 -8.81
CA SER A 143 8.92 8.30 -7.48
C SER A 143 9.48 6.89 -7.40
N LYS A 144 8.80 5.94 -8.06
CA LYS A 144 9.18 4.53 -8.02
C LYS A 144 8.78 3.83 -9.31
N VAL A 145 9.65 2.94 -9.77
CA VAL A 145 9.39 2.00 -10.87
C VAL A 145 9.56 0.60 -10.31
N ALA A 146 8.56 -0.26 -10.46
CA ALA A 146 8.65 -1.63 -9.99
C ALA A 146 9.73 -2.40 -10.77
N PRO A 147 10.60 -3.16 -10.10
CA PRO A 147 11.65 -3.94 -10.76
C PRO A 147 11.12 -5.21 -11.44
N LEU A 148 9.91 -5.66 -11.05
CA LEU A 148 9.27 -6.87 -11.58
C LEU A 148 7.90 -6.51 -12.17
N PRO A 149 7.45 -7.24 -13.21
CA PRO A 149 6.13 -7.05 -13.77
C PRO A 149 5.03 -7.40 -12.76
N ASP A 150 3.88 -6.78 -12.91
CA ASP A 150 2.72 -7.01 -12.08
C ASP A 150 2.17 -8.43 -12.33
N SER A 151 2.11 -9.23 -11.27
CA SER A 151 1.60 -10.60 -11.34
C SER A 151 0.11 -10.69 -11.67
N ALA A 152 -0.67 -9.63 -11.42
CA ALA A 152 -2.08 -9.60 -11.76
C ALA A 152 -2.30 -9.55 -13.28
N SER A 153 -1.43 -8.87 -14.04
CA SER A 153 -1.46 -8.85 -15.51
C SER A 153 -1.16 -10.23 -16.10
N PHE A 154 -0.28 -11.00 -15.46
CA PHE A 154 0.10 -12.33 -15.91
C PHE A 154 -1.06 -13.36 -15.88
N PHE A 155 -1.99 -13.23 -14.92
CA PHE A 155 -3.16 -14.10 -14.85
C PHE A 155 -4.23 -13.78 -15.91
N SER A 156 -4.25 -12.53 -16.40
CA SER A 156 -5.22 -12.09 -17.43
C SER A 156 -4.71 -12.33 -18.85
N ASP A 157 -3.45 -12.02 -19.12
CA ASP A 157 -2.75 -12.27 -20.39
C ASP A 157 -1.26 -12.51 -20.11
N PRO A 158 -0.76 -13.76 -20.31
CA PRO A 158 0.65 -14.09 -20.08
C PRO A 158 1.64 -13.30 -20.96
N ASN A 159 1.18 -12.75 -22.08
CA ASN A 159 2.03 -11.96 -22.99
C ASN A 159 2.07 -10.47 -22.62
N LEU A 160 1.17 -10.02 -21.75
CA LEU A 160 1.10 -8.63 -21.31
C LEU A 160 1.94 -8.42 -20.04
N LYS A 161 3.15 -7.93 -20.22
CA LYS A 161 4.04 -7.59 -19.11
C LYS A 161 3.98 -6.09 -18.83
N GLU A 162 3.35 -5.75 -17.73
CA GLU A 162 3.21 -4.38 -17.26
C GLU A 162 3.97 -4.17 -15.95
N TYR A 163 4.61 -3.02 -15.83
CA TYR A 163 5.36 -2.63 -14.65
C TYR A 163 4.64 -1.50 -13.92
N ALA A 164 4.34 -1.72 -12.65
CA ALA A 164 3.74 -0.70 -11.82
C ALA A 164 4.72 0.45 -11.58
N THR A 165 4.26 1.68 -11.85
CA THR A 165 5.07 2.88 -11.68
C THR A 165 4.27 3.90 -10.88
N GLU A 166 4.88 4.42 -9.81
CA GLU A 166 4.27 5.42 -8.94
C GLU A 166 4.81 6.81 -9.30
N ILE A 167 3.91 7.75 -9.49
CA ILE A 167 4.21 9.16 -9.77
C ILE A 167 3.69 9.98 -8.60
N LEU A 168 4.57 10.74 -7.97
CA LEU A 168 4.19 11.69 -6.94
C LEU A 168 3.76 12.99 -7.60
N VAL A 169 2.58 13.48 -7.27
CA VAL A 169 2.08 14.77 -7.72
C VAL A 169 2.76 15.87 -6.92
N THR A 170 3.35 16.85 -7.60
CA THR A 170 4.04 17.97 -6.96
C THR A 170 3.19 19.23 -6.88
N ASP A 171 2.25 19.37 -7.79
CA ASP A 171 1.33 20.49 -7.80
C ASP A 171 0.19 20.29 -6.78
N THR A 172 -0.36 21.40 -6.29
CA THR A 172 -1.55 21.35 -5.45
C THR A 172 -2.74 20.92 -6.29
N LEU A 173 -3.31 19.78 -5.94
CA LEU A 173 -4.52 19.28 -6.57
C LEU A 173 -5.76 19.96 -5.95
N PRO A 174 -6.82 20.20 -6.74
CA PRO A 174 -8.11 20.55 -6.19
C PRO A 174 -8.62 19.43 -5.27
N ASP A 175 -9.70 19.68 -4.54
CA ASP A 175 -10.31 18.68 -3.64
C ASP A 175 -10.83 17.45 -4.42
N LEU A 176 -9.92 16.55 -4.72
CA LEU A 176 -10.17 15.34 -5.50
C LEU A 176 -10.38 14.13 -4.59
N LYS A 177 -11.35 13.32 -4.99
CA LYS A 177 -11.56 12.04 -4.32
C LYS A 177 -10.50 11.02 -4.77
N PRO A 178 -9.89 10.25 -3.86
CA PRO A 178 -9.04 9.14 -4.23
C PRO A 178 -9.76 8.14 -5.16
N GLY A 179 -9.03 7.55 -6.10
CA GLY A 179 -9.59 6.59 -7.05
C GLY A 179 -10.05 7.17 -8.39
N VAL A 180 -9.77 8.45 -8.64
CA VAL A 180 -10.02 9.10 -9.93
C VAL A 180 -9.02 8.59 -10.97
N SER A 181 -9.48 8.35 -12.19
CA SER A 181 -8.63 7.98 -13.32
C SER A 181 -7.82 9.16 -13.81
N ALA A 182 -6.55 8.90 -14.11
CA ALA A 182 -5.62 9.91 -14.62
C ALA A 182 -4.76 9.33 -15.73
N ARG A 183 -4.33 10.21 -16.64
CA ARG A 183 -3.37 9.90 -17.69
C ARG A 183 -2.06 10.61 -17.37
N ALA A 184 -0.93 9.92 -17.53
CA ALA A 184 0.39 10.49 -17.27
C ALA A 184 1.23 10.52 -18.54
N GLU A 185 1.84 11.67 -18.79
CA GLU A 185 2.82 11.88 -19.87
C GLU A 185 4.20 12.02 -19.23
N ILE A 186 5.05 10.99 -19.35
CA ILE A 186 6.40 10.99 -18.78
C ILE A 186 7.37 11.61 -19.78
N VAL A 187 8.11 12.62 -19.34
CA VAL A 187 9.15 13.24 -20.14
C VAL A 187 10.41 12.36 -20.12
N ILE A 188 10.65 11.65 -21.20
CA ILE A 188 11.80 10.74 -21.31
C ILE A 188 13.09 11.53 -21.52
N THR A 189 13.05 12.50 -22.42
CA THR A 189 14.20 13.33 -22.79
C THR A 189 13.72 14.72 -23.17
N ASN A 190 14.45 15.73 -22.75
CA ASN A 190 14.26 17.10 -23.20
C ASN A 190 15.53 17.56 -23.93
N ILE A 191 15.40 17.91 -25.20
CA ILE A 191 16.52 18.38 -26.02
C ILE A 191 16.32 19.88 -26.22
N PRO A 192 17.08 20.71 -25.54
CA PRO A 192 17.03 22.15 -25.75
C PRO A 192 17.69 22.54 -27.09
N ASN A 193 17.21 23.62 -27.71
CA ASN A 193 17.80 24.25 -28.87
C ASN A 193 17.97 23.33 -30.10
N THR A 194 16.98 22.48 -30.36
CA THR A 194 16.97 21.62 -31.55
C THR A 194 15.96 22.10 -32.59
N LEU A 195 16.32 21.92 -33.88
CA LEU A 195 15.38 22.12 -34.96
C LEU A 195 14.37 20.98 -34.99
N LYS A 196 13.09 21.32 -35.03
CA LYS A 196 12.00 20.33 -35.07
C LYS A 196 11.03 20.67 -36.19
N VAL A 197 10.59 19.66 -36.88
CA VAL A 197 9.54 19.76 -37.90
C VAL A 197 8.38 18.83 -37.56
N PRO A 198 7.16 19.11 -38.02
CA PRO A 198 6.05 18.16 -37.91
C PRO A 198 6.45 16.83 -38.53
N ILE A 199 6.11 15.70 -37.89
CA ILE A 199 6.49 14.37 -38.40
C ILE A 199 5.95 14.12 -39.81
N GLN A 200 4.86 14.77 -40.17
CA GLN A 200 4.22 14.66 -41.49
C GLN A 200 5.07 15.35 -42.60
N SER A 201 5.95 16.28 -42.26
CA SER A 201 6.79 17.00 -43.23
C SER A 201 8.00 16.19 -43.66
N VAL A 202 8.32 15.08 -42.99
CA VAL A 202 9.43 14.19 -43.35
C VAL A 202 8.90 13.00 -44.10
N THR A 203 9.40 12.77 -45.31
CA THR A 203 9.07 11.60 -46.12
C THR A 203 10.33 10.82 -46.47
N THR A 204 10.14 9.59 -46.96
CA THR A 204 11.27 8.77 -47.41
C THR A 204 11.19 8.62 -48.93
N VAL A 205 12.18 9.12 -49.64
CA VAL A 205 12.33 8.98 -51.07
C VAL A 205 13.62 8.21 -51.37
N GLU A 206 13.54 7.13 -52.12
CA GLU A 206 14.69 6.27 -52.47
C GLU A 206 15.47 5.78 -51.24
N GLY A 207 14.78 5.51 -50.13
CA GLY A 207 15.45 5.06 -48.86
C GLY A 207 16.12 6.15 -48.07
N LYS A 208 16.06 7.42 -48.47
CA LYS A 208 16.59 8.57 -47.75
C LYS A 208 15.47 9.46 -47.24
N GLN A 209 15.68 10.01 -46.05
CA GLN A 209 14.73 10.93 -45.44
C GLN A 209 14.88 12.31 -46.06
N VAL A 210 13.77 12.90 -46.50
CA VAL A 210 13.72 14.19 -47.18
C VAL A 210 12.61 15.05 -46.59
N VAL A 211 12.84 16.37 -46.67
CA VAL A 211 11.86 17.40 -46.36
C VAL A 211 11.72 18.27 -47.59
N PHE A 212 10.51 18.67 -47.92
CA PHE A 212 10.26 19.59 -49.06
C PHE A 212 10.38 21.04 -48.60
N LYS A 213 11.48 21.70 -48.94
CA LYS A 213 11.71 23.12 -48.65
C LYS A 213 11.10 23.97 -49.81
N GLN A 214 10.26 24.92 -49.44
CA GLN A 214 9.70 25.86 -50.38
C GLN A 214 10.76 26.91 -50.79
N THR A 215 11.00 27.01 -52.09
CA THR A 215 11.92 27.99 -52.70
C THR A 215 11.19 28.81 -53.74
N MET A 216 11.79 29.92 -54.23
CA MET A 216 11.18 30.75 -55.29
C MET A 216 10.87 29.97 -56.59
N GLY A 217 11.48 28.81 -56.79
CA GLY A 217 11.28 27.94 -57.94
C GLY A 217 10.35 26.73 -57.71
N GLY A 218 9.73 26.63 -56.51
CA GLY A 218 8.89 25.51 -56.11
C GLY A 218 9.42 24.74 -54.92
N ALA A 219 8.80 23.60 -54.62
CA ALA A 219 9.18 22.72 -53.54
C ALA A 219 10.39 21.84 -53.96
N ASN A 220 11.50 21.96 -53.30
CA ASN A 220 12.69 21.15 -53.53
C ASN A 220 12.86 20.12 -52.42
N ALA A 221 13.12 18.87 -52.77
CA ALA A 221 13.41 17.81 -51.82
C ALA A 221 14.87 17.99 -51.26
N MET A 222 14.96 18.22 -49.96
CA MET A 222 16.23 18.32 -49.23
C MET A 222 16.47 17.09 -48.41
N HIS A 223 17.63 16.45 -48.55
CA HIS A 223 18.00 15.35 -47.67
C HIS A 223 18.23 15.85 -46.27
N VAL A 224 17.62 15.18 -45.31
CA VAL A 224 17.75 15.53 -43.90
C VAL A 224 18.22 14.35 -43.07
N LYS A 225 19.01 14.67 -42.05
CA LYS A 225 19.38 13.71 -41.03
C LYS A 225 18.48 13.93 -39.83
N VAL A 226 17.70 12.95 -39.49
CA VAL A 226 16.74 13.06 -38.37
C VAL A 226 17.31 12.44 -37.09
N GLY A 227 16.87 12.95 -35.95
CA GLY A 227 17.20 12.48 -34.63
C GLY A 227 16.04 11.82 -33.93
N LEU A 228 15.78 12.22 -32.71
CA LEU A 228 14.66 11.70 -31.92
C LEU A 228 13.32 12.27 -32.42
N PHE A 229 12.26 11.49 -32.21
CA PHE A 229 10.93 11.90 -32.62
C PHE A 229 9.89 11.55 -31.55
N ASN A 230 8.79 12.27 -31.58
CA ASN A 230 7.60 11.98 -30.82
C ASN A 230 6.38 11.88 -31.73
N THR A 231 5.16 11.82 -31.16
CA THR A 231 3.92 11.70 -31.93
C THR A 231 3.60 12.90 -32.82
N LYS A 232 4.23 14.06 -32.65
CA LYS A 232 3.92 15.30 -33.38
C LYS A 232 5.11 15.84 -34.15
N PHE A 233 6.31 15.73 -33.60
CA PHE A 233 7.52 16.35 -34.12
C PHE A 233 8.68 15.37 -34.25
N ILE A 234 9.54 15.63 -35.21
CA ILE A 234 10.82 14.95 -35.43
C ILE A 234 11.94 15.97 -35.39
N GLU A 235 13.02 15.63 -34.73
CA GLU A 235 14.25 16.41 -34.64
C GLU A 235 15.00 16.34 -35.97
N ILE A 236 15.50 17.48 -36.44
CA ILE A 236 16.40 17.55 -37.59
C ILE A 236 17.80 17.89 -37.08
N LEU A 237 18.73 16.98 -37.33
CA LEU A 237 20.14 17.15 -36.96
C LEU A 237 20.93 17.90 -38.03
N ASP A 238 20.54 17.75 -39.31
CA ASP A 238 21.23 18.36 -40.47
C ASP A 238 20.30 18.40 -41.66
N GLY A 239 20.51 19.39 -42.57
CA GLY A 239 19.82 19.48 -43.85
C GLY A 239 18.84 20.64 -44.04
N VAL A 240 18.43 21.33 -42.95
CA VAL A 240 17.58 22.54 -43.02
C VAL A 240 17.97 23.53 -41.92
N ASP A 241 17.73 24.82 -42.19
CA ASP A 241 18.04 25.91 -41.29
C ASP A 241 16.78 26.44 -40.58
N ALA A 242 16.99 27.13 -39.44
CA ALA A 242 15.92 27.76 -38.72
C ALA A 242 15.30 28.90 -39.55
N GLY A 243 13.98 28.83 -39.77
CA GLY A 243 13.24 29.79 -40.56
C GLY A 243 12.93 29.32 -41.98
N ASP A 244 13.40 28.16 -42.40
CA ASP A 244 13.02 27.55 -43.66
C ASP A 244 11.54 27.22 -43.73
N ALA A 245 10.90 27.56 -44.85
CA ALA A 245 9.50 27.16 -45.09
C ALA A 245 9.47 25.72 -45.62
N ILE A 246 8.75 24.84 -44.89
CA ILE A 246 8.68 23.40 -45.12
C ILE A 246 7.22 23.00 -45.39
#